data_619fb4ebe5188bf4e819b3f3d7845154
#
_entry.id   619fb4ebe5188bf4e819b3f3d7845154
#
_cell.length_a   1.000
_cell.length_b   1.000
_cell.length_c   1.000
_cell.angle_alpha   90.00
_cell.angle_beta   90.00
_cell.angle_gamma   90.00
#
_symmetry.space_group_name_H-M   'P 1'
#
loop_
_entity.id
_entity.type
_entity.pdbx_description
1 polymer ?
#
loop_
_entity_poly.entity_id
_entity_poly.type
_entity_poly.pdbx_seq_one_letter_code
_entity_poly.pdbx_strand_id
1 'polypeptide(L)'
;ALLENISFKEGTNEPDYDDISITQNGRVSYPIDHIDNIEPTMTGTHPKSIVFLTCDALGVLPIVSKLTKEQAMYHFLSGYTSKVAGTEIGIKEPIATFSAGYGEAFLTLPPIRYAELLKEKMEKHNANVYLVNTGWVKGKYSIGERVKLSISRKCISAILDGSIDNNGYTNNNLFNLSIPNKIDG
;
A
#
# COMPACT_ATOMS: atom_id res chain seq x y z
N ALA A 1 1.14 -24.66 -1.13
CA ALA A 1 0.95 -23.32 -1.69
C ALA A 1 0.28 -23.40 -3.05
N LEU A 2 -0.49 -22.38 -3.43
CA LEU A 2 -1.11 -22.23 -4.73
C LEU A 2 -0.46 -21.02 -5.40
N LEU A 3 0.08 -21.21 -6.61
CA LEU A 3 0.73 -20.16 -7.39
C LEU A 3 -0.21 -19.69 -8.49
N GLU A 4 -0.30 -18.37 -8.70
CA GLU A 4 -1.06 -17.75 -9.78
C GLU A 4 -0.15 -16.83 -10.59
N ASN A 5 -0.17 -17.00 -11.91
CA ASN A 5 0.66 -16.24 -12.85
C ASN A 5 2.18 -16.36 -12.59
N ILE A 6 2.63 -17.50 -12.12
CA ILE A 6 4.05 -17.78 -11.89
C ILE A 6 4.45 -18.97 -12.77
N SER A 7 5.49 -18.81 -13.57
CA SER A 7 6.09 -19.87 -14.35
C SER A 7 7.03 -20.73 -13.52
N PHE A 8 7.53 -21.80 -14.11
CA PHE A 8 8.54 -22.66 -13.50
C PHE A 8 9.82 -22.61 -14.34
N LYS A 9 10.95 -22.69 -13.68
CA LYS A 9 12.24 -22.81 -14.37
C LYS A 9 12.23 -24.05 -15.27
N GLU A 10 12.75 -23.91 -16.48
CA GLU A 10 12.70 -24.95 -17.51
C GLU A 10 13.26 -26.27 -16.99
N GLY A 11 12.48 -27.35 -17.20
CA GLY A 11 12.84 -28.70 -16.77
C GLY A 11 12.81 -28.97 -15.25
N THR A 12 12.26 -28.05 -14.47
CA THR A 12 12.18 -28.20 -13.00
C THR A 12 10.77 -27.92 -12.46
N ASN A 13 10.52 -28.22 -11.17
CA ASN A 13 9.34 -27.78 -10.42
C ASN A 13 9.64 -26.57 -9.53
N GLU A 14 10.73 -25.83 -9.81
CA GLU A 14 11.10 -24.63 -9.06
C GLU A 14 10.39 -23.41 -9.64
N PRO A 15 9.60 -22.65 -8.86
CA PRO A 15 8.96 -21.43 -9.35
C PRO A 15 9.99 -20.40 -9.77
N ASP A 16 9.76 -19.74 -10.91
CA ASP A 16 10.54 -18.60 -11.36
C ASP A 16 9.80 -17.30 -11.05
N TYR A 17 10.17 -16.65 -9.94
CA TYR A 17 9.55 -15.42 -9.48
C TYR A 17 10.03 -14.17 -10.25
N ASP A 18 11.08 -14.28 -11.05
CA ASP A 18 11.63 -13.19 -11.85
C ASP A 18 11.09 -13.20 -13.29
N ASP A 19 10.49 -14.30 -13.72
CA ASP A 19 9.85 -14.40 -15.03
C ASP A 19 8.54 -13.61 -15.08
N ILE A 20 8.51 -12.59 -15.93
CA ILE A 20 7.35 -11.73 -16.18
C ILE A 20 6.63 -12.07 -17.49
N SER A 21 6.92 -13.20 -18.12
CA SER A 21 6.34 -13.58 -19.43
C SER A 21 4.82 -13.73 -19.37
N ILE A 22 4.27 -14.18 -18.24
CA ILE A 22 2.81 -14.27 -18.03
C ILE A 22 2.27 -12.89 -17.62
N THR A 23 2.82 -12.31 -16.55
CA THR A 23 2.47 -10.98 -16.04
C THR A 23 3.43 -10.56 -14.92
N GLN A 24 3.50 -9.26 -14.64
CA GLN A 24 4.24 -8.72 -13.49
C GLN A 24 3.52 -8.92 -12.14
N ASN A 25 2.30 -9.49 -12.14
CA ASN A 25 1.47 -9.67 -10.96
C ASN A 25 1.31 -11.15 -10.63
N GLY A 26 2.39 -11.77 -10.16
CA GLY A 26 2.35 -13.11 -9.58
C GLY A 26 1.74 -13.08 -8.17
N ARG A 27 0.95 -14.11 -7.83
CA ARG A 27 0.34 -14.27 -6.51
C ARG A 27 0.59 -15.66 -5.96
N VAL A 28 0.71 -15.75 -4.62
CA VAL A 28 0.88 -17.01 -3.90
C VAL A 28 -0.12 -17.06 -2.75
N SER A 29 -0.85 -18.17 -2.65
CA SER A 29 -1.68 -18.50 -1.49
C SER A 29 -1.06 -19.68 -0.76
N TYR A 30 -0.89 -19.56 0.55
CA TYR A 30 -0.29 -20.60 1.39
C TYR A 30 -0.92 -20.60 2.79
N PRO A 31 -0.91 -21.77 3.49
CA PRO A 31 -1.33 -21.84 4.88
C PRO A 31 -0.45 -20.95 5.77
N ILE A 32 -1.03 -20.42 6.86
CA ILE A 32 -0.33 -19.48 7.73
C ILE A 32 0.87 -20.12 8.44
N ASP A 33 0.84 -21.42 8.67
CA ASP A 33 1.93 -22.20 9.27
C ASP A 33 3.17 -22.35 8.37
N HIS A 34 3.08 -21.91 7.10
CA HIS A 34 4.25 -21.79 6.22
C HIS A 34 5.09 -20.54 6.50
N ILE A 35 4.62 -19.63 7.35
CA ILE A 35 5.34 -18.41 7.72
C ILE A 35 5.96 -18.57 9.09
N ASP A 36 7.27 -18.30 9.16
CA ASP A 36 7.96 -18.22 10.45
C ASP A 36 7.49 -17.00 11.26
N ASN A 37 7.54 -17.10 12.58
CA ASN A 37 7.22 -16.01 13.50
C ASN A 37 5.79 -15.47 13.43
N ILE A 38 4.82 -16.34 13.14
CA ILE A 38 3.40 -15.99 13.23
C ILE A 38 2.99 -15.81 14.70
N GLU A 39 1.96 -15.01 14.93
CA GLU A 39 1.28 -14.96 16.23
C GLU A 39 0.43 -16.25 16.41
N PRO A 40 0.77 -17.16 17.33
CA PRO A 40 0.11 -18.47 17.44
C PRO A 40 -1.39 -18.39 17.71
N THR A 41 -1.82 -17.35 18.41
CA THR A 41 -3.24 -17.12 18.75
C THR A 41 -4.03 -16.53 17.58
N MET A 42 -3.35 -16.07 16.51
CA MET A 42 -3.94 -15.34 15.38
C MET A 42 -4.82 -14.16 15.83
N THR A 43 -4.53 -13.60 16.99
CA THR A 43 -5.24 -12.45 17.57
C THR A 43 -4.30 -11.29 17.83
N GLY A 44 -4.84 -10.09 17.84
CA GLY A 44 -4.07 -8.89 18.13
C GLY A 44 -4.93 -7.82 18.79
N THR A 45 -4.27 -6.80 19.32
CA THR A 45 -4.90 -5.59 19.83
C THR A 45 -5.08 -4.56 18.70
N HIS A 46 -5.57 -3.36 19.03
CA HIS A 46 -5.64 -2.27 18.06
C HIS A 46 -4.24 -1.87 17.58
N PRO A 47 -4.08 -1.62 16.27
CA PRO A 47 -2.80 -1.23 15.70
C PRO A 47 -2.37 0.16 16.20
N LYS A 48 -1.05 0.36 16.35
CA LYS A 48 -0.45 1.68 16.59
C LYS A 48 -0.29 2.48 15.31
N SER A 49 -0.12 1.79 14.19
CA SER A 49 0.07 2.39 12.87
C SER A 49 -0.81 1.71 11.84
N ILE A 50 -1.44 2.51 11.00
CA ILE A 50 -2.26 2.09 9.86
C ILE A 50 -1.55 2.57 8.61
N VAL A 51 -1.36 1.70 7.63
CA VAL A 51 -0.72 2.03 6.36
C VAL A 51 -1.75 1.87 5.24
N PHE A 52 -2.07 2.96 4.57
CA PHE A 52 -2.80 2.93 3.31
C PHE A 52 -1.80 2.76 2.18
N LEU A 53 -1.89 1.64 1.46
CA LEU A 53 -1.11 1.42 0.26
C LEU A 53 -1.87 1.96 -0.95
N THR A 54 -1.21 2.84 -1.69
CA THR A 54 -1.72 3.35 -2.97
C THR A 54 -0.71 3.05 -4.07
N CYS A 55 -1.18 3.03 -5.31
CA CYS A 55 -0.35 2.94 -6.50
C CYS A 55 -0.70 4.15 -7.39
N ASP A 56 0.09 5.21 -7.30
CA ASP A 56 -0.15 6.42 -8.07
C ASP A 56 0.35 6.28 -9.50
N ALA A 57 -0.56 6.28 -10.49
CA ALA A 57 -0.21 6.22 -11.91
C ALA A 57 0.21 7.58 -12.47
N LEU A 58 -0.10 8.68 -11.78
CA LEU A 58 0.13 10.05 -12.25
C LEU A 58 1.46 10.63 -11.75
N GLY A 59 2.05 10.02 -10.73
CA GLY A 59 3.34 10.41 -10.17
C GLY A 59 3.30 11.74 -9.42
N VAL A 60 2.18 12.06 -8.79
CA VAL A 60 1.93 13.31 -8.06
C VAL A 60 1.98 13.15 -6.54
N LEU A 61 1.77 11.93 -6.04
CA LEU A 61 1.83 11.64 -4.61
C LEU A 61 3.28 11.43 -4.16
N PRO A 62 3.63 11.87 -2.95
CA PRO A 62 4.92 11.52 -2.34
C PRO A 62 4.99 10.01 -2.04
N ILE A 63 6.22 9.51 -1.83
CA ILE A 63 6.46 8.08 -1.55
C ILE A 63 5.80 7.67 -0.24
N VAL A 64 5.89 8.52 0.79
CA VAL A 64 5.25 8.30 2.08
C VAL A 64 4.80 9.61 2.68
N SER A 65 3.66 9.61 3.36
CA SER A 65 3.13 10.76 4.09
C SER A 65 2.46 10.32 5.38
N LYS A 66 2.61 11.09 6.45
CA LYS A 66 1.81 10.97 7.66
C LYS A 66 0.52 11.77 7.45
N LEU A 67 -0.61 11.16 7.77
CA LEU A 67 -1.93 11.75 7.54
C LEU A 67 -2.52 12.30 8.85
N THR A 68 -3.23 13.44 8.74
CA THR A 68 -4.18 13.85 9.78
C THR A 68 -5.39 12.90 9.76
N LYS A 69 -6.24 12.99 10.78
CA LYS A 69 -7.47 12.16 10.84
C LYS A 69 -8.41 12.45 9.67
N GLU A 70 -8.54 13.70 9.31
CA GLU A 70 -9.36 14.17 8.18
C GLU A 70 -8.78 13.71 6.84
N GLN A 71 -7.47 13.78 6.67
CA GLN A 71 -6.78 13.24 5.49
C GLN A 71 -6.94 11.72 5.41
N ALA A 72 -6.84 11.02 6.54
CA ALA A 72 -7.08 9.58 6.57
C ALA A 72 -8.51 9.22 6.15
N MET A 73 -9.54 9.93 6.64
CA MET A 73 -10.92 9.75 6.18
C MET A 73 -11.05 10.01 4.67
N TYR A 74 -10.45 11.08 4.16
CA TYR A 74 -10.48 11.43 2.74
C TYR A 74 -9.85 10.32 1.88
N HIS A 75 -8.63 9.89 2.22
CA HIS A 75 -7.96 8.83 1.48
C HIS A 75 -8.67 7.49 1.59
N PHE A 76 -9.27 7.20 2.74
CA PHE A 76 -10.11 6.01 2.91
C PHE A 76 -11.37 6.07 2.02
N LEU A 77 -12.06 7.21 1.99
CA LEU A 77 -13.26 7.38 1.16
C LEU A 77 -12.94 7.37 -0.33
N SER A 78 -11.84 8.00 -0.75
CA SER A 78 -11.42 7.98 -2.15
C SER A 78 -10.89 6.62 -2.58
N GLY A 79 -10.17 5.92 -1.70
CA GLY A 79 -9.54 4.63 -2.00
C GLY A 79 -8.72 4.69 -3.29
N TYR A 80 -8.01 5.81 -3.51
CA TYR A 80 -7.24 6.03 -4.73
C TYR A 80 -6.11 5.03 -4.87
N THR A 81 -6.08 4.36 -6.01
CA THR A 81 -5.01 3.45 -6.42
C THR A 81 -5.00 3.33 -7.95
N SER A 82 -4.28 2.37 -8.50
CA SER A 82 -4.30 2.10 -9.93
C SER A 82 -4.37 0.62 -10.21
N LYS A 83 -5.13 0.26 -11.24
CA LYS A 83 -5.03 -1.05 -11.86
C LYS A 83 -3.73 -1.09 -12.63
N VAL A 84 -2.95 -2.15 -12.47
CA VAL A 84 -1.69 -2.36 -13.17
C VAL A 84 -1.77 -3.59 -14.07
N ALA A 85 -0.84 -3.73 -15.00
CA ALA A 85 -0.78 -4.89 -15.88
C ALA A 85 -0.87 -6.20 -15.07
N GLY A 86 -1.67 -7.15 -15.56
CA GLY A 86 -1.89 -8.45 -14.92
C GLY A 86 -2.87 -8.47 -13.75
N THR A 87 -3.48 -7.35 -13.36
CA THR A 87 -4.55 -7.33 -12.36
C THR A 87 -5.91 -7.67 -12.94
N GLU A 88 -6.16 -7.25 -14.19
CA GLU A 88 -7.38 -7.53 -14.95
C GLU A 88 -7.03 -7.78 -16.43
N ILE A 89 -7.84 -8.58 -17.10
CA ILE A 89 -7.68 -8.85 -18.53
C ILE A 89 -7.78 -7.53 -19.31
N GLY A 90 -6.80 -7.27 -20.18
CA GLY A 90 -6.78 -6.09 -21.06
C GLY A 90 -6.10 -4.86 -20.47
N ILE A 91 -5.71 -4.86 -19.21
CA ILE A 91 -4.94 -3.77 -18.61
C ILE A 91 -3.47 -3.92 -19.01
N LYS A 92 -2.98 -2.97 -19.83
CA LYS A 92 -1.57 -2.92 -20.29
C LYS A 92 -0.78 -1.79 -19.63
N GLU A 93 -1.45 -0.71 -19.27
CA GLU A 93 -0.86 0.47 -18.63
C GLU A 93 -1.59 0.77 -17.32
N PRO A 94 -0.94 1.44 -16.34
CA PRO A 94 -1.59 1.80 -15.09
C PRO A 94 -2.77 2.74 -15.33
N ILE A 95 -3.94 2.38 -14.80
CA ILE A 95 -5.17 3.16 -14.87
C ILE A 95 -5.58 3.55 -13.47
N ALA A 96 -5.68 4.86 -13.22
CA ALA A 96 -6.18 5.38 -11.94
C ALA A 96 -7.57 4.82 -11.64
N THR A 97 -7.79 4.37 -10.43
CA THR A 97 -9.07 3.83 -9.97
C THR A 97 -9.37 4.29 -8.55
N PHE A 98 -10.63 4.26 -8.19
CA PHE A 98 -11.12 4.63 -6.87
C PHE A 98 -11.98 3.50 -6.34
N SER A 99 -11.74 3.10 -5.10
CA SER A 99 -12.50 2.05 -4.43
C SER A 99 -12.61 2.40 -2.95
N ALA A 100 -13.76 2.89 -2.52
CA ALA A 100 -13.97 3.31 -1.15
C ALA A 100 -13.54 2.22 -0.15
N GLY A 101 -12.78 2.62 0.87
CA GLY A 101 -12.20 1.71 1.85
C GLY A 101 -11.19 0.72 1.27
N TYR A 102 -10.69 0.95 0.04
CA TYR A 102 -9.85 0.01 -0.73
C TYR A 102 -10.51 -1.36 -0.95
N GLY A 103 -11.84 -1.42 -0.86
CA GLY A 103 -12.60 -2.65 -0.96
C GLY A 103 -14.11 -2.37 -1.10
N GLU A 104 -14.51 -1.41 -1.93
CA GLU A 104 -15.89 -0.94 -2.08
C GLU A 104 -16.88 -2.10 -2.29
N ALA A 105 -16.51 -3.12 -3.05
CA ALA A 105 -17.35 -4.30 -3.29
C ALA A 105 -17.70 -5.09 -2.02
N PHE A 106 -16.98 -4.89 -0.92
CA PHE A 106 -17.19 -5.56 0.37
C PHE A 106 -17.90 -4.68 1.39
N LEU A 107 -18.15 -3.40 1.09
CA LEU A 107 -18.82 -2.48 2.00
C LEU A 107 -20.34 -2.68 1.94
N THR A 108 -20.95 -3.07 3.05
CA THR A 108 -22.40 -3.30 3.17
C THR A 108 -23.18 -2.06 3.62
N LEU A 109 -22.49 -1.08 4.19
CA LEU A 109 -23.02 0.22 4.60
C LEU A 109 -22.44 1.33 3.71
N PRO A 110 -23.03 2.53 3.71
CA PRO A 110 -22.44 3.67 3.01
C PRO A 110 -20.98 3.91 3.44
N PRO A 111 -20.04 4.17 2.51
CA PRO A 111 -18.61 4.31 2.82
C PRO A 111 -18.29 5.32 3.93
N ILE A 112 -19.08 6.40 4.04
CA ILE A 112 -18.91 7.42 5.08
C ILE A 112 -19.02 6.84 6.50
N ARG A 113 -19.88 5.83 6.70
CA ARG A 113 -20.02 5.19 8.02
C ARG A 113 -18.76 4.47 8.44
N TYR A 114 -18.08 3.82 7.51
CA TYR A 114 -16.78 3.18 7.78
C TYR A 114 -15.68 4.21 8.03
N ALA A 115 -15.69 5.35 7.32
CA ALA A 115 -14.73 6.42 7.55
C ALA A 115 -14.92 7.06 8.94
N GLU A 116 -16.16 7.25 9.38
CA GLU A 116 -16.48 7.73 10.74
C GLU A 116 -15.99 6.75 11.81
N LEU A 117 -16.25 5.44 11.62
CA LEU A 117 -15.77 4.39 12.52
C LEU A 117 -14.23 4.33 12.55
N LEU A 118 -13.58 4.48 11.41
CA LEU A 118 -12.12 4.56 11.33
C LEU A 118 -11.61 5.74 12.17
N LYS A 119 -12.18 6.94 11.98
CA LYS A 119 -11.82 8.13 12.76
C LYS A 119 -11.99 7.91 14.26
N GLU A 120 -13.15 7.38 14.69
CA GLU A 120 -13.41 7.05 16.09
C GLU A 120 -12.34 6.11 16.67
N LYS A 121 -11.99 5.04 15.95
CA LYS A 121 -10.98 4.07 16.39
C LYS A 121 -9.58 4.69 16.44
N MET A 122 -9.22 5.51 15.45
CA MET A 122 -7.95 6.25 15.46
C MET A 122 -7.84 7.17 16.67
N GLU A 123 -8.91 7.88 17.01
CA GLU A 123 -8.97 8.77 18.18
C GLU A 123 -8.88 8.00 19.49
N LYS A 124 -9.68 6.96 19.63
CA LYS A 124 -9.76 6.15 20.84
C LYS A 124 -8.43 5.44 21.16
N HIS A 125 -7.72 4.98 20.13
CA HIS A 125 -6.51 4.15 20.27
C HIS A 125 -5.23 4.90 19.92
N ASN A 126 -5.32 6.20 19.60
CA ASN A 126 -4.19 7.05 19.21
C ASN A 126 -3.34 6.43 18.09
N ALA A 127 -4.01 5.85 17.08
CA ALA A 127 -3.35 5.24 15.95
C ALA A 127 -2.88 6.30 14.94
N ASN A 128 -1.62 6.19 14.50
CA ASN A 128 -1.08 6.98 13.40
C ASN A 128 -1.51 6.38 12.05
N VAL A 129 -1.71 7.23 11.05
CA VAL A 129 -2.02 6.76 9.69
C VAL A 129 -1.00 7.31 8.71
N TYR A 130 -0.55 6.45 7.82
CA TYR A 130 0.40 6.78 6.77
C TYR A 130 -0.15 6.37 5.41
N LEU A 131 0.10 7.20 4.40
CA LEU A 131 -0.13 6.88 3.00
C LEU A 131 1.21 6.51 2.37
N VAL A 132 1.31 5.32 1.79
CA VAL A 132 2.53 4.83 1.12
C VAL A 132 2.22 4.60 -0.35
N ASN A 133 2.90 5.33 -1.22
CA ASN A 133 2.80 5.22 -2.66
C ASN A 133 3.78 4.16 -3.19
N THR A 134 3.26 3.10 -3.78
CA THR A 134 4.02 2.02 -4.44
C THR A 134 4.02 2.16 -5.97
N GLY A 135 3.38 3.22 -6.48
CA GLY A 135 3.25 3.54 -7.90
C GLY A 135 4.40 4.39 -8.43
N TRP A 136 4.08 5.44 -9.14
CA TRP A 136 5.04 6.33 -9.79
C TRP A 136 5.29 7.60 -9.00
N VAL A 137 6.45 8.20 -9.25
CA VAL A 137 6.90 9.50 -8.74
C VAL A 137 7.59 10.25 -9.86
N LYS A 138 7.70 11.58 -9.74
CA LYS A 138 8.34 12.47 -10.73
C LYS A 138 7.66 12.45 -12.11
N GLY A 139 6.40 12.10 -12.16
CA GLY A 139 5.61 12.04 -13.39
C GLY A 139 4.87 10.72 -13.56
N LYS A 140 3.92 10.72 -14.51
CA LYS A 140 3.10 9.55 -14.81
C LYS A 140 3.89 8.39 -15.38
N TYR A 141 3.25 7.21 -15.48
CA TYR A 141 3.74 6.07 -16.24
C TYR A 141 4.33 6.51 -17.59
N SER A 142 5.42 5.91 -18.01
CA SER A 142 6.26 6.22 -19.18
C SER A 142 7.12 7.49 -19.09
N ILE A 143 6.90 8.37 -18.08
CA ILE A 143 7.72 9.58 -17.86
C ILE A 143 8.46 9.48 -16.53
N GLY A 144 7.72 9.20 -15.45
CA GLY A 144 8.25 9.07 -14.10
C GLY A 144 8.88 7.69 -13.84
N GLU A 145 9.27 7.49 -12.60
CA GLU A 145 9.88 6.26 -12.11
C GLU A 145 8.92 5.54 -11.16
N ARG A 146 8.78 4.22 -11.28
CA ARG A 146 8.07 3.43 -10.29
C ARG A 146 8.88 3.32 -9.01
N VAL A 147 8.25 3.51 -7.86
CA VAL A 147 8.88 3.36 -6.55
C VAL A 147 9.41 1.92 -6.41
N LYS A 148 10.70 1.79 -6.14
CA LYS A 148 11.33 0.48 -5.95
C LYS A 148 10.80 -0.20 -4.70
N LEU A 149 10.62 -1.51 -4.75
CA LEU A 149 10.16 -2.30 -3.60
C LEU A 149 11.03 -2.10 -2.35
N SER A 150 12.36 -1.98 -2.53
CA SER A 150 13.28 -1.70 -1.43
C SER A 150 12.98 -0.39 -0.71
N ILE A 151 12.56 0.66 -1.44
CA ILE A 151 12.18 1.96 -0.87
C ILE A 151 10.86 1.82 -0.10
N SER A 152 9.85 1.18 -0.70
CA SER A 152 8.57 0.94 -0.01
C SER A 152 8.78 0.15 1.29
N ARG A 153 9.62 -0.89 1.28
CA ARG A 153 9.96 -1.67 2.47
C ARG A 153 10.66 -0.84 3.54
N LYS A 154 11.60 0.04 3.16
CA LYS A 154 12.24 0.97 4.11
C LYS A 154 11.22 1.90 4.77
N CYS A 155 10.28 2.46 4.00
CA CYS A 155 9.21 3.28 4.55
C CYS A 155 8.37 2.50 5.57
N ILE A 156 7.97 1.27 5.25
CA ILE A 156 7.20 0.42 6.16
C ILE A 156 8.01 0.10 7.44
N SER A 157 9.28 -0.28 7.32
CA SER A 157 10.15 -0.54 8.48
C SER A 157 10.24 0.68 9.39
N ALA A 158 10.48 1.87 8.81
CA ALA A 158 10.55 3.12 9.56
C ALA A 158 9.23 3.51 10.24
N ILE A 159 8.08 3.15 9.66
CA ILE A 159 6.78 3.31 10.30
C ILE A 159 6.64 2.35 11.49
N LEU A 160 7.03 1.09 11.33
CA LEU A 160 6.87 0.05 12.34
C LEU A 160 7.78 0.27 13.56
N ASP A 161 9.01 0.70 13.34
CA ASP A 161 9.98 0.98 14.43
C ASP A 161 9.88 2.42 14.97
N GLY A 162 9.09 3.29 14.33
CA GLY A 162 8.87 4.67 14.73
C GLY A 162 9.98 5.64 14.29
N SER A 163 11.02 5.18 13.61
CA SER A 163 12.12 6.04 13.16
C SER A 163 11.71 7.07 12.10
N ILE A 164 10.57 6.87 11.46
CA ILE A 164 9.99 7.81 10.50
C ILE A 164 9.74 9.21 11.09
N ASP A 165 9.54 9.30 12.40
CA ASP A 165 9.27 10.56 13.12
C ASP A 165 10.56 11.31 13.53
N ASN A 166 11.75 10.70 13.41
CA ASN A 166 13.01 11.22 13.97
C ASN A 166 13.46 12.55 13.35
N ASN A 167 13.23 12.75 12.05
CA ASN A 167 13.76 13.90 11.31
C ASN A 167 12.70 14.98 11.04
N GLY A 168 11.51 14.85 11.63
CA GLY A 168 10.40 15.78 11.41
C GLY A 168 9.80 15.69 10.00
N TYR A 169 8.89 16.60 9.72
CA TYR A 169 8.08 16.60 8.50
C TYR A 169 8.05 17.97 7.83
N THR A 170 7.91 17.98 6.51
CA THR A 170 7.60 19.14 5.71
C THR A 170 6.30 18.90 4.96
N ASN A 171 5.41 19.89 4.93
CA ASN A 171 4.14 19.76 4.23
C ASN A 171 4.31 20.00 2.73
N ASN A 172 3.73 19.11 1.95
CA ASN A 172 3.62 19.26 0.51
C ASN A 172 2.65 20.39 0.16
N ASN A 173 3.07 21.33 -0.70
CA ASN A 173 2.26 22.48 -1.05
C ASN A 173 0.98 22.15 -1.84
N LEU A 174 0.92 21.02 -2.53
CA LEU A 174 -0.21 20.66 -3.38
C LEU A 174 -1.35 19.99 -2.59
N PHE A 175 -1.02 19.03 -1.73
CA PHE A 175 -2.01 18.22 -1.01
C PHE A 175 -1.94 18.44 0.51
N ASN A 176 -1.05 19.30 0.97
CA ASN A 176 -0.78 19.55 2.40
C ASN A 176 -0.47 18.26 3.18
N LEU A 177 0.15 17.28 2.51
CA LEU A 177 0.57 16.02 3.12
C LEU A 177 1.88 16.20 3.88
N SER A 178 1.98 15.67 5.09
CA SER A 178 3.21 15.70 5.89
C SER A 178 4.19 14.64 5.41
N ILE A 179 5.26 15.08 4.76
CA ILE A 179 6.32 14.22 4.19
C ILE A 179 7.48 14.18 5.17
N PRO A 180 8.01 13.01 5.58
CA PRO A 180 9.20 12.94 6.42
C PRO A 180 10.41 13.55 5.68
N ASN A 181 11.16 14.41 6.38
CA ASN A 181 12.32 15.09 5.78
C ASN A 181 13.43 14.11 5.39
N LYS A 182 13.57 13.03 6.14
CA LYS A 182 14.55 11.97 5.91
C LYS A 182 14.08 10.68 6.56
N ILE A 183 14.35 9.57 5.91
CA ILE A 183 14.23 8.21 6.47
C ILE A 183 15.62 7.63 6.49
N ASP A 184 16.11 7.27 7.68
CA ASP A 184 17.43 6.70 7.86
C ASP A 184 17.49 5.23 7.40
N GLY A 185 18.63 4.78 6.90
CA GLY A 185 18.85 3.41 6.43
C GLY A 185 19.18 3.27 4.97
#